data_ab64803ec4f894bb56cac72580a3e907
#
_entry.id   ab64803ec4f894bb56cac72580a3e907
#
_cell.length_a   1.000
_cell.length_b   1.000
_cell.length_c   1.000
_cell.angle_alpha   90.00
_cell.angle_beta   90.00
_cell.angle_gamma   90.00
#
_symmetry.space_group_name_H-M   'P 1'
#
loop_
_entity.id
_entity.type
_entity.pdbx_description
1 polymer ?
#
loop_
_entity_poly.entity_id
_entity_poly.type
_entity_poly.pdbx_seq_one_letter_code
_entity_poly.pdbx_strand_id
1 'polypeptide(L)'
;VTGGNVSLYNETGGEPVYPTPVIGIVGLLPNLEQRVPSYFQHAGDEIWVIGVTREEIGATEYLAAVHGLVAGEPPVADLNEAKQLIDFLVTAARNGIVRSAHDCSDGGLAVALSECAIGAKDGPLGFNVALDEVPSSAVSAAALWFGESQSRIVLTCADGDGSALLQLAEKHGVQAARVGTVGGEGEDCQITGASHLIQIAADKLATIYESALPRRMTEQAGLTS
;
A
#
# COMPACT_ATOMS: atom_id res chain seq x y z
N VAL A 1 -20.75 -17.54 2.20
CA VAL A 1 -21.51 -16.28 2.23
C VAL A 1 -22.58 -16.38 3.31
N THR A 2 -22.52 -15.48 4.28
CA THR A 2 -23.49 -15.50 5.41
C THR A 2 -24.67 -14.55 5.21
N GLY A 3 -24.54 -13.58 4.33
CA GLY A 3 -25.60 -12.65 3.98
C GLY A 3 -25.12 -11.61 2.98
N GLY A 4 -26.05 -10.85 2.46
CA GLY A 4 -25.77 -9.75 1.54
C GLY A 4 -27.03 -8.95 1.26
N ASN A 5 -26.85 -7.71 0.80
CA ASN A 5 -27.90 -6.84 0.30
C ASN A 5 -27.60 -6.49 -1.14
N VAL A 6 -28.62 -6.52 -1.98
CA VAL A 6 -28.56 -6.07 -3.36
C VAL A 6 -29.66 -5.04 -3.58
N SER A 7 -29.27 -3.83 -3.98
CA SER A 7 -30.21 -2.78 -4.38
C SER A 7 -30.18 -2.66 -5.90
N LEU A 8 -31.37 -2.78 -6.52
CA LEU A 8 -31.51 -2.66 -7.97
C LEU A 8 -31.70 -1.20 -8.43
N TYR A 9 -32.00 -0.31 -7.48
CA TYR A 9 -32.06 1.13 -7.71
C TYR A 9 -30.78 1.78 -7.19
N ASN A 10 -29.97 2.32 -8.07
CA ASN A 10 -28.62 2.75 -7.76
C ASN A 10 -28.30 4.07 -8.48
N GLU A 11 -28.96 5.14 -8.02
CA GLU A 11 -28.73 6.49 -8.53
C GLU A 11 -28.77 7.52 -7.40
N THR A 12 -28.15 8.68 -7.64
CA THR A 12 -28.18 9.83 -6.76
C THR A 12 -28.46 11.08 -7.58
N GLY A 13 -29.56 11.78 -7.26
CA GLY A 13 -29.93 13.01 -7.98
C GLY A 13 -30.28 12.80 -9.46
N GLY A 14 -30.71 11.62 -9.86
CA GLY A 14 -31.02 11.27 -11.26
C GLY A 14 -29.81 10.75 -12.06
N GLU A 15 -28.63 10.70 -11.45
CA GLU A 15 -27.42 10.15 -12.09
C GLU A 15 -27.12 8.75 -11.57
N PRO A 16 -26.84 7.78 -12.45
CA PRO A 16 -26.49 6.43 -12.02
C PRO A 16 -25.15 6.43 -11.30
N VAL A 17 -25.05 5.64 -10.20
CA VAL A 17 -23.78 5.41 -9.52
C VAL A 17 -23.05 4.22 -10.15
N TYR A 18 -21.73 4.20 -10.05
CA TYR A 18 -20.94 3.06 -10.52
C TYR A 18 -21.32 1.78 -9.76
N PRO A 19 -21.37 0.62 -10.45
CA PRO A 19 -21.64 -0.64 -9.79
C PRO A 19 -20.47 -1.03 -8.86
N THR A 20 -20.64 -0.73 -7.57
CA THR A 20 -19.58 -0.88 -6.58
C THR A 20 -20.01 -1.91 -5.53
N PRO A 21 -19.50 -3.17 -5.56
CA PRO A 21 -19.74 -4.12 -4.51
C PRO A 21 -18.90 -3.77 -3.27
N VAL A 22 -19.51 -3.81 -2.08
CA VAL A 22 -18.81 -3.70 -0.79
C VAL A 22 -18.82 -5.07 -0.16
N ILE A 23 -17.65 -5.63 0.09
CA ILE A 23 -17.48 -7.01 0.62
C ILE A 23 -16.85 -6.93 2.00
N GLY A 24 -17.54 -7.47 3.00
CA GLY A 24 -17.01 -7.67 4.35
C GLY A 24 -16.61 -9.12 4.58
N ILE A 25 -15.41 -9.35 5.11
CA ILE A 25 -14.90 -10.68 5.42
C ILE A 25 -14.54 -10.73 6.91
N VAL A 26 -14.97 -11.80 7.59
CA VAL A 26 -14.59 -12.09 8.98
C VAL A 26 -13.80 -13.40 8.99
N GLY A 27 -12.62 -13.36 9.60
CA GLY A 27 -11.75 -14.51 9.79
C GLY A 27 -11.43 -14.74 11.27
N LEU A 28 -11.05 -15.96 11.63
CA LEU A 28 -10.54 -16.31 12.95
C LEU A 28 -9.01 -16.27 12.95
N LEU A 29 -8.43 -15.47 13.85
CA LEU A 29 -7.00 -15.48 14.13
C LEU A 29 -6.77 -16.32 15.40
N PRO A 30 -6.24 -17.56 15.29
CA PRO A 30 -6.12 -18.46 16.42
C PRO A 30 -5.13 -18.01 17.51
N ASN A 31 -4.10 -17.28 17.10
CA ASN A 31 -3.07 -16.72 17.97
C ASN A 31 -2.84 -15.24 17.67
N LEU A 32 -3.12 -14.38 18.65
CA LEU A 32 -2.97 -12.94 18.51
C LEU A 32 -1.50 -12.50 18.27
N GLU A 33 -0.53 -13.27 18.75
CA GLU A 33 0.90 -13.00 18.53
C GLU A 33 1.31 -13.12 17.06
N GLN A 34 0.51 -13.82 16.24
CA GLN A 34 0.72 -13.93 14.80
C GLN A 34 0.10 -12.78 14.00
N ARG A 35 -0.44 -11.77 14.68
CA ARG A 35 -0.96 -10.58 14.00
C ARG A 35 0.18 -9.78 13.38
N VAL A 36 0.06 -9.50 12.09
CA VAL A 36 0.96 -8.62 11.33
C VAL A 36 0.25 -7.29 11.11
N PRO A 37 0.74 -6.16 11.65
CA PRO A 37 0.15 -4.84 11.42
C PRO A 37 0.53 -4.31 10.03
N SER A 38 -0.19 -3.27 9.57
CA SER A 38 0.07 -2.64 8.27
C SER A 38 1.15 -1.54 8.31
N TYR A 39 1.63 -1.15 9.47
CA TYR A 39 2.56 -0.04 9.66
C TYR A 39 3.93 -0.52 10.15
N PHE A 40 4.98 0.25 9.89
CA PHE A 40 6.34 -0.02 10.31
C PHE A 40 6.45 -0.19 11.83
N GLN A 41 7.27 -1.15 12.26
CA GLN A 41 7.37 -1.51 13.67
C GLN A 41 8.66 -1.03 14.32
N HIS A 42 9.79 -1.16 13.62
CA HIS A 42 11.09 -0.87 14.20
C HIS A 42 12.01 -0.20 13.19
N ALA A 43 12.73 0.82 13.64
CA ALA A 43 13.86 1.37 12.88
C ALA A 43 14.90 0.27 12.59
N GLY A 44 15.47 0.31 11.40
CA GLY A 44 16.43 -0.68 10.93
C GLY A 44 15.82 -1.91 10.25
N ASP A 45 14.48 -2.07 10.27
CA ASP A 45 13.83 -3.15 9.52
C ASP A 45 14.05 -2.99 8.01
N GLU A 46 14.27 -4.10 7.33
CA GLU A 46 14.34 -4.12 5.87
C GLU A 46 12.95 -3.93 5.28
N ILE A 47 12.84 -3.06 4.27
CA ILE A 47 11.61 -2.84 3.50
C ILE A 47 11.69 -3.62 2.20
N TRP A 48 10.66 -4.41 1.93
CA TRP A 48 10.53 -5.25 0.77
C TRP A 48 9.23 -4.94 0.01
N VAL A 49 9.30 -5.01 -1.32
CA VAL A 49 8.11 -5.04 -2.19
C VAL A 49 7.97 -6.43 -2.78
N ILE A 50 6.78 -6.98 -2.61
CA ILE A 50 6.38 -8.29 -3.13
C ILE A 50 5.38 -8.08 -4.25
N GLY A 51 5.52 -8.82 -5.34
CA GLY A 51 4.71 -8.66 -6.55
C GLY A 51 5.36 -7.76 -7.59
N VAL A 52 4.68 -7.54 -8.72
CA VAL A 52 5.21 -6.84 -9.89
C VAL A 52 4.47 -5.54 -10.16
N THR A 53 5.21 -4.45 -10.31
CA THR A 53 4.67 -3.18 -10.79
C THR A 53 4.57 -3.19 -12.30
N ARG A 54 3.41 -2.83 -12.85
CA ARG A 54 3.14 -2.79 -14.29
C ARG A 54 2.83 -1.37 -14.76
N GLU A 55 2.77 -1.17 -16.07
CA GLU A 55 2.33 0.11 -16.65
C GLU A 55 0.80 0.24 -16.54
N GLU A 56 0.30 0.35 -15.31
CA GLU A 56 -1.13 0.38 -14.98
C GLU A 56 -1.46 1.68 -14.23
N ILE A 57 -1.68 2.74 -14.99
CA ILE A 57 -2.03 4.07 -14.46
C ILE A 57 -3.51 4.43 -14.70
N GLY A 58 -4.22 3.66 -15.52
CA GLY A 58 -5.63 3.89 -15.81
C GLY A 58 -6.52 3.65 -14.60
N ALA A 59 -7.58 4.45 -14.45
CA ALA A 59 -8.56 4.41 -13.35
C ALA A 59 -7.96 4.53 -11.93
N THR A 60 -6.73 5.05 -11.81
CA THR A 60 -6.04 5.21 -10.52
C THR A 60 -6.47 6.49 -9.80
N GLU A 61 -6.31 6.50 -8.48
CA GLU A 61 -6.47 7.69 -7.65
C GLU A 61 -5.50 8.81 -8.07
N TYR A 62 -4.30 8.47 -8.58
CA TYR A 62 -3.38 9.45 -9.13
C TYR A 62 -3.99 10.26 -10.28
N LEU A 63 -4.66 9.62 -11.23
CA LEU A 63 -5.33 10.34 -12.33
C LEU A 63 -6.47 11.21 -11.80
N ALA A 64 -7.25 10.71 -10.86
CA ALA A 64 -8.36 11.45 -10.28
C ALA A 64 -7.88 12.64 -9.45
N ALA A 65 -6.96 12.43 -8.51
CA ALA A 65 -6.53 13.46 -7.57
C ALA A 65 -5.62 14.52 -8.19
N VAL A 66 -4.70 14.14 -9.10
CA VAL A 66 -3.70 15.05 -9.66
C VAL A 66 -4.18 15.68 -10.98
N HIS A 67 -4.91 14.93 -11.80
CA HIS A 67 -5.31 15.36 -13.15
C HIS A 67 -6.81 15.59 -13.30
N GLY A 68 -7.64 15.28 -12.30
CA GLY A 68 -9.10 15.39 -12.37
C GLY A 68 -9.73 14.45 -13.39
N LEU A 69 -9.06 13.32 -13.70
CA LEU A 69 -9.47 12.38 -14.74
C LEU A 69 -9.92 11.06 -14.13
N VAL A 70 -11.10 10.61 -14.52
CA VAL A 70 -11.56 9.22 -14.31
C VAL A 70 -11.59 8.56 -15.69
N ALA A 71 -10.49 7.89 -16.05
CA ALA A 71 -10.27 7.37 -17.41
C ALA A 71 -9.25 6.23 -17.42
N GLY A 72 -9.23 5.49 -18.52
CA GLY A 72 -8.30 4.38 -18.76
C GLY A 72 -8.85 3.05 -18.27
N GLU A 73 -8.13 1.99 -18.57
CA GLU A 73 -8.47 0.64 -18.12
C GLU A 73 -8.00 0.44 -16.67
N PRO A 74 -8.82 -0.18 -15.81
CA PRO A 74 -8.40 -0.50 -14.45
C PRO A 74 -7.29 -1.57 -14.47
N PRO A 75 -6.47 -1.65 -13.40
CA PRO A 75 -5.46 -2.67 -13.26
C PRO A 75 -6.03 -4.10 -13.38
N VAL A 76 -5.24 -4.99 -13.99
CA VAL A 76 -5.66 -6.38 -14.20
C VAL A 76 -5.42 -7.21 -12.94
N ALA A 77 -6.44 -7.91 -12.48
CA ALA A 77 -6.34 -8.86 -11.37
C ALA A 77 -6.09 -10.28 -11.90
N ASP A 78 -4.90 -10.85 -11.62
CA ASP A 78 -4.62 -12.27 -11.85
C ASP A 78 -4.85 -13.07 -10.57
N LEU A 79 -5.85 -13.97 -10.61
CA LEU A 79 -6.22 -14.76 -9.43
C LEU A 79 -5.16 -15.78 -9.01
N ASN A 80 -4.28 -16.20 -9.93
CA ASN A 80 -3.18 -17.11 -9.59
C ASN A 80 -2.08 -16.35 -8.86
N GLU A 81 -1.70 -15.16 -9.34
CA GLU A 81 -0.77 -14.27 -8.64
C GLU A 81 -1.30 -13.90 -7.24
N ALA A 82 -2.57 -13.53 -7.15
CA ALA A 82 -3.21 -13.23 -5.87
C ALA A 82 -3.16 -14.42 -4.90
N LYS A 83 -3.45 -15.63 -5.39
CA LYS A 83 -3.36 -16.84 -4.57
C LYS A 83 -1.94 -17.12 -4.10
N GLN A 84 -0.95 -17.03 -4.98
CA GLN A 84 0.46 -17.23 -4.63
C GLN A 84 0.91 -16.23 -3.57
N LEU A 85 0.55 -14.96 -3.70
CA LEU A 85 0.84 -13.91 -2.74
C LEU A 85 0.20 -14.20 -1.37
N ILE A 86 -1.08 -14.61 -1.34
CA ILE A 86 -1.79 -14.95 -0.10
C ILE A 86 -1.13 -16.13 0.60
N ASP A 87 -0.81 -17.21 -0.14
CA ASP A 87 -0.17 -18.41 0.40
C ASP A 87 1.23 -18.07 0.96
N PHE A 88 1.98 -17.20 0.27
CA PHE A 88 3.25 -16.67 0.74
C PHE A 88 3.08 -15.90 2.06
N LEU A 89 2.20 -14.89 2.09
CA LEU A 89 2.00 -14.02 3.26
C LEU A 89 1.56 -14.81 4.50
N VAL A 90 0.60 -15.71 4.35
CA VAL A 90 0.13 -16.57 5.45
C VAL A 90 1.28 -17.43 5.99
N THR A 91 2.13 -17.94 5.10
CA THR A 91 3.29 -18.75 5.52
C THR A 91 4.35 -17.89 6.20
N ALA A 92 4.67 -16.71 5.66
CA ALA A 92 5.64 -15.79 6.22
C ALA A 92 5.22 -15.27 7.61
N ALA A 93 3.94 -14.92 7.77
CA ALA A 93 3.37 -14.49 9.06
C ALA A 93 3.42 -15.62 10.10
N ARG A 94 3.04 -16.84 9.74
CA ARG A 94 3.10 -18.00 10.64
C ARG A 94 4.52 -18.36 11.10
N ASN A 95 5.50 -18.11 10.25
CA ASN A 95 6.91 -18.35 10.55
C ASN A 95 7.55 -17.19 11.34
N GLY A 96 6.82 -16.09 11.58
CA GLY A 96 7.33 -14.92 12.30
C GLY A 96 8.39 -14.12 11.55
N ILE A 97 8.49 -14.29 10.22
CA ILE A 97 9.48 -13.60 9.38
C ILE A 97 9.06 -12.14 9.14
N VAL A 98 7.75 -11.90 8.99
CA VAL A 98 7.20 -10.58 8.63
C VAL A 98 6.83 -9.80 9.89
N ARG A 99 7.28 -8.56 9.98
CA ARG A 99 6.97 -7.61 11.06
C ARG A 99 5.81 -6.68 10.74
N SER A 100 5.68 -6.28 9.48
CA SER A 100 4.53 -5.52 8.97
C SER A 100 4.22 -5.91 7.53
N ALA A 101 2.97 -5.74 7.09
CA ALA A 101 2.57 -5.95 5.72
C ALA A 101 1.40 -5.04 5.36
N HIS A 102 1.53 -4.28 4.29
CA HIS A 102 0.54 -3.33 3.78
C HIS A 102 0.30 -3.60 2.29
N ASP A 103 -0.94 -3.66 1.87
CA ASP A 103 -1.30 -3.77 0.46
C ASP A 103 -1.01 -2.47 -0.31
N CYS A 104 -0.72 -2.60 -1.59
CA CYS A 104 -0.63 -1.47 -2.48
C CYS A 104 -1.99 -1.29 -3.16
N SER A 105 -2.80 -0.39 -2.64
CA SER A 105 -4.13 -0.03 -3.13
C SER A 105 -4.11 1.36 -3.78
N ASP A 106 -5.04 2.24 -3.40
CA ASP A 106 -5.19 3.58 -3.92
C ASP A 106 -3.88 4.39 -3.78
N GLY A 107 -3.43 5.00 -4.89
CA GLY A 107 -2.20 5.79 -4.92
C GLY A 107 -0.88 5.00 -4.97
N GLY A 108 -0.94 3.67 -5.07
CA GLY A 108 0.21 2.81 -5.36
C GLY A 108 1.29 2.76 -4.28
N LEU A 109 2.53 2.51 -4.68
CA LEU A 109 3.66 2.30 -3.75
C LEU A 109 4.00 3.54 -2.91
N ALA A 110 3.93 4.73 -3.49
CA ALA A 110 4.27 5.95 -2.76
C ALA A 110 3.31 6.22 -1.60
N VAL A 111 2.02 5.97 -1.80
CA VAL A 111 0.99 6.10 -0.74
C VAL A 111 1.12 4.97 0.27
N ALA A 112 1.23 3.72 -0.16
CA ALA A 112 1.39 2.57 0.74
C ALA A 112 2.59 2.71 1.69
N LEU A 113 3.76 3.15 1.19
CA LEU A 113 4.94 3.45 1.99
C LEU A 113 4.68 4.57 3.00
N SER A 114 3.95 5.61 2.57
CA SER A 114 3.57 6.73 3.43
C SER A 114 2.66 6.28 4.57
N GLU A 115 1.66 5.45 4.28
CA GLU A 115 0.73 4.89 5.27
C GLU A 115 1.44 3.96 6.26
N CYS A 116 2.40 3.14 5.78
CA CYS A 116 3.26 2.36 6.66
C CYS A 116 4.03 3.22 7.67
N ALA A 117 4.52 4.38 7.24
CA ALA A 117 5.31 5.28 8.07
C ALA A 117 4.49 6.00 9.14
N ILE A 118 3.33 6.57 8.76
CA ILE A 118 2.49 7.37 9.65
C ILE A 118 1.65 6.54 10.61
N GLY A 119 1.40 5.27 10.31
CA GLY A 119 0.60 4.36 11.14
C GLY A 119 1.34 3.78 12.34
N ALA A 120 2.64 4.03 12.48
CA ALA A 120 3.45 3.47 13.56
C ALA A 120 2.94 3.89 14.94
N LYS A 121 2.92 2.94 15.90
CA LYS A 121 2.21 3.07 17.17
C LYS A 121 2.77 4.19 18.07
N ASP A 122 4.08 4.34 18.08
CA ASP A 122 4.79 5.25 18.99
C ASP A 122 5.19 6.57 18.32
N GLY A 123 4.67 6.86 17.14
CA GLY A 123 4.92 8.04 16.33
C GLY A 123 5.41 7.69 14.92
N PRO A 124 5.30 8.62 13.96
CA PRO A 124 5.73 8.38 12.59
C PRO A 124 7.21 7.99 12.49
N LEU A 125 7.49 6.96 11.70
CA LEU A 125 8.85 6.51 11.40
C LEU A 125 9.26 7.00 10.01
N GLY A 126 10.51 7.48 9.87
CA GLY A 126 11.11 7.75 8.57
C GLY A 126 11.38 6.47 7.79
N PHE A 127 11.78 6.61 6.53
CA PHE A 127 12.27 5.49 5.72
C PHE A 127 13.13 6.00 4.55
N ASN A 128 13.94 5.09 4.00
CA ASN A 128 14.68 5.32 2.75
C ASN A 128 14.42 4.16 1.79
N VAL A 129 13.83 4.46 0.62
CA VAL A 129 13.41 3.47 -0.37
C VAL A 129 13.87 3.87 -1.78
N ALA A 130 14.37 2.89 -2.53
CA ALA A 130 14.69 2.99 -3.95
C ALA A 130 13.72 2.14 -4.78
N LEU A 131 12.79 2.79 -5.48
CA LEU A 131 11.78 2.10 -6.30
C LEU A 131 12.36 1.49 -7.58
N ASP A 132 13.56 1.88 -8.00
CA ASP A 132 14.23 1.27 -9.15
C ASP A 132 14.60 -0.20 -8.90
N GLU A 133 14.61 -0.63 -7.62
CA GLU A 133 14.85 -2.03 -7.22
C GLU A 133 13.57 -2.91 -7.26
N VAL A 134 12.40 -2.30 -7.39
CA VAL A 134 11.11 -3.02 -7.40
C VAL A 134 10.99 -3.91 -8.62
N PRO A 135 10.51 -5.16 -8.50
CA PRO A 135 10.18 -5.96 -9.67
C PRO A 135 9.15 -5.23 -10.53
N SER A 136 9.55 -4.82 -11.73
CA SER A 136 8.75 -3.90 -12.53
C SER A 136 8.86 -4.16 -14.03
N SER A 137 7.74 -4.00 -14.72
CA SER A 137 7.68 -3.79 -16.16
C SER A 137 7.14 -2.39 -16.53
N ALA A 138 6.96 -1.53 -15.55
CA ALA A 138 6.56 -0.14 -15.76
C ALA A 138 7.68 0.64 -16.46
N VAL A 139 7.29 1.50 -17.39
CA VAL A 139 8.21 2.36 -18.15
C VAL A 139 8.07 3.82 -17.77
N SER A 140 6.93 4.21 -17.16
CA SER A 140 6.71 5.57 -16.70
C SER A 140 6.97 5.71 -15.19
N ALA A 141 7.49 6.87 -14.79
CA ALA A 141 7.63 7.22 -13.39
C ALA A 141 6.27 7.21 -12.66
N ALA A 142 5.22 7.69 -13.32
CA ALA A 142 3.88 7.70 -12.74
C ALA A 142 3.39 6.29 -12.39
N ALA A 143 3.56 5.31 -13.27
CA ALA A 143 3.17 3.93 -13.00
C ALA A 143 4.06 3.28 -11.92
N LEU A 144 5.36 3.57 -11.89
CA LEU A 144 6.26 3.07 -10.86
C LEU A 144 5.85 3.56 -9.46
N TRP A 145 5.50 4.83 -9.33
CA TRP A 145 5.22 5.47 -8.04
C TRP A 145 3.76 5.30 -7.60
N PHE A 146 2.82 5.52 -8.53
CA PHE A 146 1.39 5.70 -8.27
C PHE A 146 0.50 4.70 -9.02
N GLY A 147 1.08 3.79 -9.81
CA GLY A 147 0.31 2.72 -10.43
C GLY A 147 -0.29 1.80 -9.38
N GLU A 148 -1.50 1.32 -9.63
CA GLU A 148 -2.28 0.49 -8.69
C GLU A 148 -2.33 -0.98 -9.11
N SER A 149 -1.21 -1.48 -9.69
CA SER A 149 -1.09 -2.89 -10.07
C SER A 149 -1.44 -3.81 -8.91
N GLN A 150 -2.28 -4.78 -9.19
CA GLN A 150 -2.82 -5.71 -8.19
C GLN A 150 -1.75 -6.69 -7.70
N SER A 151 -2.04 -7.38 -6.60
CA SER A 151 -1.19 -8.41 -6.00
C SER A 151 0.21 -7.93 -5.62
N ARG A 152 0.29 -6.72 -5.03
CA ARG A 152 1.52 -6.16 -4.46
C ARG A 152 1.36 -5.84 -2.98
N ILE A 153 2.46 -6.03 -2.25
CA ILE A 153 2.53 -5.77 -0.81
C ILE A 153 3.86 -5.09 -0.48
N VAL A 154 3.81 -4.04 0.34
CA VAL A 154 4.96 -3.53 1.08
C VAL A 154 5.04 -4.30 2.39
N LEU A 155 6.16 -4.92 2.69
CA LEU A 155 6.34 -5.60 3.97
C LEU A 155 7.70 -5.29 4.58
N THR A 156 7.82 -5.53 5.88
CA THR A 156 9.10 -5.44 6.58
C THR A 156 9.45 -6.75 7.27
N CYS A 157 10.75 -7.00 7.37
CA CYS A 157 11.33 -8.05 8.20
C CYS A 157 12.50 -7.50 9.02
N ALA A 158 12.97 -8.26 10.01
CA ALA A 158 14.15 -7.88 10.75
C ALA A 158 15.38 -7.80 9.84
N ASP A 159 16.33 -6.93 10.18
CA ASP A 159 17.64 -6.95 9.56
C ASP A 159 18.26 -8.36 9.70
N GLY A 160 18.68 -8.91 8.56
CA GLY A 160 19.22 -10.27 8.44
C GLY A 160 18.20 -11.37 8.11
N ASP A 161 16.89 -11.15 8.20
CA ASP A 161 15.86 -12.14 7.85
C ASP A 161 15.50 -12.13 6.35
N GLY A 162 16.00 -11.14 5.59
CA GLY A 162 15.69 -10.98 4.16
C GLY A 162 16.04 -12.20 3.30
N SER A 163 17.08 -12.96 3.65
CA SER A 163 17.41 -14.19 2.91
C SER A 163 16.35 -15.28 3.09
N ALA A 164 15.79 -15.42 4.29
CA ALA A 164 14.72 -16.39 4.56
C ALA A 164 13.41 -15.94 3.85
N LEU A 165 13.14 -14.64 3.84
CA LEU A 165 12.02 -14.06 3.11
C LEU A 165 12.11 -14.35 1.61
N LEU A 166 13.28 -14.10 1.01
CA LEU A 166 13.52 -14.33 -0.42
C LEU A 166 13.34 -15.81 -0.81
N GLN A 167 13.92 -16.72 -0.03
CA GLN A 167 13.75 -18.16 -0.25
C GLN A 167 12.27 -18.57 -0.19
N LEU A 168 11.51 -17.98 0.74
CA LEU A 168 10.09 -18.26 0.85
C LEU A 168 9.30 -17.71 -0.34
N ALA A 169 9.64 -16.50 -0.81
CA ALA A 169 9.04 -15.90 -2.01
C ALA A 169 9.29 -16.76 -3.25
N GLU A 170 10.53 -17.21 -3.46
CA GLU A 170 10.90 -18.12 -4.55
C GLU A 170 10.09 -19.43 -4.50
N LYS A 171 9.96 -20.02 -3.30
CA LYS A 171 9.18 -21.25 -3.10
C LYS A 171 7.71 -21.11 -3.50
N HIS A 172 7.13 -19.93 -3.29
CA HIS A 172 5.74 -19.63 -3.64
C HIS A 172 5.57 -19.05 -5.06
N GLY A 173 6.68 -18.86 -5.80
CA GLY A 173 6.67 -18.30 -7.15
C GLY A 173 6.31 -16.81 -7.17
N VAL A 174 6.61 -16.07 -6.08
CA VAL A 174 6.32 -14.65 -5.95
C VAL A 174 7.60 -13.85 -6.11
N GLN A 175 7.57 -12.78 -6.91
CA GLN A 175 8.71 -11.88 -7.05
C GLN A 175 8.82 -10.99 -5.80
N ALA A 176 10.03 -10.80 -5.33
CA ALA A 176 10.33 -10.00 -4.14
C ALA A 176 11.64 -9.25 -4.32
N ALA A 177 11.68 -7.99 -3.86
CA ALA A 177 12.92 -7.23 -3.80
C ALA A 177 13.00 -6.41 -2.52
N ARG A 178 14.19 -6.36 -1.93
CA ARG A 178 14.52 -5.40 -0.90
C ARG A 178 14.68 -4.03 -1.53
N VAL A 179 13.89 -3.07 -1.06
CA VAL A 179 13.85 -1.72 -1.64
C VAL A 179 14.40 -0.66 -0.70
N GLY A 180 14.57 -0.97 0.59
CA GLY A 180 15.03 0.04 1.53
C GLY A 180 15.07 -0.41 2.97
N THR A 181 15.02 0.58 3.86
CA THR A 181 15.12 0.39 5.30
C THR A 181 14.23 1.39 6.03
N VAL A 182 13.62 0.97 7.12
CA VAL A 182 12.85 1.82 8.04
C VAL A 182 13.82 2.70 8.82
N GLY A 183 13.57 4.00 8.81
CA GLY A 183 14.32 4.99 9.59
C GLY A 183 13.81 5.13 11.01
N GLY A 184 14.41 6.05 11.76
CA GLY A 184 14.02 6.39 13.12
C GLY A 184 12.83 7.34 13.19
N GLU A 185 12.36 7.57 14.43
CA GLU A 185 11.40 8.62 14.75
C GLU A 185 11.99 10.00 14.40
N GLY A 186 11.19 10.87 13.78
CA GLY A 186 11.58 12.20 13.35
C GLY A 186 12.51 12.25 12.14
N GLU A 187 12.87 11.11 11.56
CA GLU A 187 13.62 11.08 10.30
C GLU A 187 12.69 11.31 9.10
N ASP A 188 13.31 11.68 7.96
CA ASP A 188 12.58 11.91 6.72
C ASP A 188 12.13 10.60 6.07
N CYS A 189 10.99 10.66 5.42
CA CYS A 189 10.55 9.68 4.44
C CYS A 189 11.18 10.03 3.09
N GLN A 190 12.05 9.17 2.57
CA GLN A 190 12.71 9.35 1.28
C GLN A 190 12.34 8.24 0.32
N ILE A 191 11.88 8.63 -0.86
CA ILE A 191 11.62 7.70 -1.98
C ILE A 191 12.41 8.20 -3.18
N THR A 192 13.24 7.35 -3.76
CA THR A 192 13.90 7.57 -5.06
C THR A 192 13.37 6.60 -6.10
N GLY A 193 13.37 6.99 -7.36
CA GLY A 193 12.99 6.12 -8.48
C GLY A 193 12.78 6.90 -9.77
N ALA A 194 13.05 6.30 -10.92
CA ALA A 194 12.93 6.92 -12.23
C ALA A 194 13.57 8.32 -12.31
N SER A 195 14.73 8.50 -11.68
CA SER A 195 15.46 9.78 -11.58
C SER A 195 14.75 10.89 -10.79
N HIS A 196 13.78 10.57 -9.96
CA HIS A 196 13.08 11.50 -9.07
C HIS A 196 13.36 11.18 -7.60
N LEU A 197 13.19 12.19 -6.76
CA LEU A 197 13.29 12.10 -5.30
C LEU A 197 12.10 12.82 -4.67
N ILE A 198 11.41 12.14 -3.77
CA ILE A 198 10.52 12.76 -2.79
C ILE A 198 11.18 12.63 -1.43
N GLN A 199 11.24 13.73 -0.70
CA GLN A 199 11.73 13.78 0.68
C GLN A 199 10.80 14.66 1.50
N ILE A 200 10.27 14.11 2.58
CA ILE A 200 9.34 14.79 3.47
C ILE A 200 9.54 14.28 4.90
N ALA A 201 9.54 15.18 5.88
CA ALA A 201 9.57 14.79 7.29
C ALA A 201 8.35 13.92 7.64
N ALA A 202 8.56 12.83 8.36
CA ALA A 202 7.50 11.87 8.71
C ALA A 202 6.34 12.56 9.48
N ASP A 203 6.65 13.46 10.42
CA ASP A 203 5.65 14.25 11.16
C ASP A 203 4.81 15.16 10.26
N LYS A 204 5.43 15.75 9.25
CA LYS A 204 4.71 16.57 8.27
C LYS A 204 3.75 15.71 7.42
N LEU A 205 4.18 14.52 7.05
CA LEU A 205 3.35 13.57 6.32
C LEU A 205 2.13 13.16 7.15
N ALA A 206 2.33 12.81 8.43
CA ALA A 206 1.26 12.50 9.37
C ALA A 206 0.28 13.68 9.52
N THR A 207 0.80 14.91 9.69
CA THR A 207 -0.03 16.11 9.80
C THR A 207 -0.91 16.34 8.57
N ILE A 208 -0.36 16.13 7.36
CA ILE A 208 -1.12 16.26 6.11
C ILE A 208 -2.27 15.24 6.08
N TYR A 209 -1.98 13.99 6.41
CA TYR A 209 -2.96 12.90 6.42
C TYR A 209 -4.07 13.16 7.44
N GLU A 210 -3.72 13.41 8.70
CA GLU A 210 -4.66 13.60 9.80
C GLU A 210 -5.55 14.85 9.63
N SER A 211 -5.01 15.92 9.05
CA SER A 211 -5.76 17.16 8.82
C SER A 211 -6.67 17.13 7.58
N ALA A 212 -6.50 16.18 6.68
CA ALA A 212 -7.19 16.19 5.38
C ALA A 212 -8.71 16.17 5.54
N LEU A 213 -9.26 15.25 6.32
CA LEU A 213 -10.70 15.13 6.52
C LEU A 213 -11.29 16.27 7.37
N PRO A 214 -10.71 16.64 8.54
CA PRO A 214 -11.17 17.79 9.31
C PRO A 214 -11.20 19.09 8.49
N ARG A 215 -10.17 19.35 7.69
CA ARG A 215 -10.12 20.53 6.81
C ARG A 215 -11.26 20.55 5.81
N ARG A 216 -11.51 19.45 5.09
CA ARG A 216 -12.63 19.37 4.13
C ARG A 216 -13.98 19.55 4.78
N MET A 217 -14.19 19.00 5.96
CA MET A 217 -15.44 19.20 6.71
C MET A 217 -15.64 20.66 7.10
N THR A 218 -14.58 21.36 7.49
CA THR A 218 -14.64 22.80 7.85
C THR A 218 -14.94 23.67 6.63
N GLU A 219 -14.29 23.41 5.50
CA GLU A 219 -14.50 24.10 4.24
C GLU A 219 -15.95 23.94 3.74
N GLN A 220 -16.50 22.74 3.78
CA GLN A 220 -17.89 22.46 3.37
C GLN A 220 -18.92 23.08 4.31
N ALA A 221 -18.62 23.19 5.61
CA ALA A 221 -19.51 23.84 6.57
C ALA A 221 -19.52 25.38 6.49
N GLY A 222 -18.74 25.99 5.59
CA GLY A 222 -18.63 27.44 5.48
C GLY A 222 -18.01 28.13 6.70
N LEU A 223 -17.26 27.37 7.52
CA LEU A 223 -16.62 27.83 8.75
C LEU A 223 -15.18 28.32 8.50
N THR A 224 -14.90 28.86 7.32
CA THR A 224 -13.62 29.54 7.06
C THR A 224 -13.60 30.87 7.78
N SER A 225 -12.76 30.99 8.78
CA SER A 225 -12.41 32.23 9.46
C SER A 225 -11.58 33.17 8.59
#